data_9ba7e6193728fb02abd63d78b0495f9d
#
_entry.id   9ba7e6193728fb02abd63d78b0495f9d
#
_cell.length_a   1.000
_cell.length_b   1.000
_cell.length_c   1.000
_cell.angle_alpha   90.00
_cell.angle_beta   90.00
_cell.angle_gamma   90.00
#
_symmetry.space_group_name_H-M   'P 1'
#
loop_
_entity.id
_entity.type
_entity.pdbx_description
1 polymer ?
#
loop_
_entity_poly.entity_id
_entity_poly.type
_entity_poly.pdbx_seq_one_letter_code
_entity_poly.pdbx_strand_id
1 'polypeptide(L)'
;MKSSINQTLKRFVGATMVVLGASFTLHAQENDGYNEEGYNDNSIRPIHTSDQLYRTRVWRRMDLREKQNKPFFSENRWITRVIIESVMNGTLYPYINDSVMTRMSKEQFIENLTIPMDGPALSEEEIAMGFGQEESSSDGDDGWGDSGGWGEDSGSDSGAAGQGAEGTDLAEAGSSQGDTYLFSPRDVSVLEIMEDMIFDKERGRQYYDIQAVTMILPPENFPNTGLLKEVASFRYKDLMKVFQDNPEIAVWVNPQNSAMHLNLEHAFDLRLFSAHVVKYSNPDDERIVDMTDGNKRQALLKSLEYEYDLLEREHELWEY
;
A
#
# COMPACT_ATOMS: atom_id res chain seq x y z
N MET A 1 61.70 7.78 39.22
CA MET A 1 61.25 7.83 37.82
C MET A 1 60.00 6.98 37.48
N LYS A 2 59.71 5.87 38.18
CA LYS A 2 58.54 5.02 37.88
C LYS A 2 57.19 5.50 38.40
N SER A 3 57.12 6.47 39.32
CA SER A 3 55.86 6.99 39.87
C SER A 3 55.22 8.12 39.02
N SER A 4 56.02 8.86 38.27
CA SER A 4 55.53 9.94 37.41
C SER A 4 54.85 9.46 36.12
N ILE A 5 55.27 8.30 35.59
CA ILE A 5 54.73 7.72 34.36
C ILE A 5 53.32 7.15 34.60
N ASN A 6 53.08 6.63 35.80
CA ASN A 6 51.74 6.06 36.12
C ASN A 6 50.67 7.14 36.39
N GLN A 7 51.02 8.36 36.77
CA GLN A 7 50.11 9.43 36.97
C GLN A 7 49.67 10.07 35.63
N THR A 8 50.61 10.20 34.69
CA THR A 8 50.30 10.68 33.33
C THR A 8 49.47 9.71 32.55
N LEU A 9 49.72 8.42 32.68
CA LEU A 9 48.94 7.38 32.02
C LEU A 9 47.50 7.30 32.55
N LYS A 10 47.32 7.47 33.88
CA LYS A 10 45.96 7.51 34.47
C LYS A 10 45.17 8.76 34.09
N ARG A 11 45.86 9.90 33.86
CA ARG A 11 45.20 11.12 33.37
C ARG A 11 44.82 11.05 31.89
N PHE A 12 45.61 10.34 31.06
CA PHE A 12 45.29 10.14 29.65
C PHE A 12 44.13 9.13 29.46
N VAL A 13 44.08 8.04 30.24
CA VAL A 13 42.99 7.06 30.19
C VAL A 13 41.68 7.68 30.72
N GLY A 14 41.74 8.56 31.73
CA GLY A 14 40.56 9.28 32.22
C GLY A 14 40.03 10.33 31.24
N ALA A 15 40.89 11.01 30.50
CA ALA A 15 40.52 12.01 29.51
C ALA A 15 39.92 11.39 28.24
N THR A 16 40.42 10.25 27.79
CA THR A 16 39.85 9.51 26.64
C THR A 16 38.51 8.85 26.96
N MET A 17 38.25 8.44 28.22
CA MET A 17 36.97 7.88 28.60
C MET A 17 35.87 8.92 28.74
N VAL A 18 36.20 10.18 29.08
CA VAL A 18 35.23 11.29 29.15
C VAL A 18 34.86 11.80 27.75
N VAL A 19 35.75 11.72 26.76
CA VAL A 19 35.45 12.12 25.37
C VAL A 19 34.65 11.06 24.63
N LEU A 20 34.74 9.78 24.98
CA LEU A 20 33.93 8.69 24.39
C LEU A 20 32.48 8.60 24.97
N GLY A 21 32.23 9.26 26.11
CA GLY A 21 30.90 9.27 26.72
C GLY A 21 29.96 10.39 26.24
N ALA A 22 30.46 11.34 25.44
CA ALA A 22 29.69 12.51 25.02
C ALA A 22 29.10 12.42 23.60
N SER A 23 29.21 11.25 22.94
CA SER A 23 28.82 11.12 21.51
C SER A 23 27.64 10.20 21.26
N PHE A 24 26.87 9.84 22.26
CA PHE A 24 25.66 9.03 22.07
C PHE A 24 24.42 9.69 22.69
N THR A 25 24.16 10.94 22.34
CA THR A 25 22.78 11.38 22.23
C THR A 25 22.37 11.16 20.76
N LEU A 26 22.19 9.93 20.36
CA LEU A 26 21.31 9.63 19.26
C LEU A 26 19.93 10.12 19.70
N HIS A 27 19.60 11.35 19.33
CA HIS A 27 18.21 11.71 19.17
C HIS A 27 17.71 10.75 18.10
N ALA A 28 16.87 9.83 18.48
CA ALA A 28 15.90 9.24 17.58
C ALA A 28 14.97 10.40 17.20
N GLN A 29 15.44 11.30 16.37
CA GLN A 29 14.62 12.25 15.67
C GLN A 29 13.90 11.37 14.65
N GLU A 30 12.65 11.10 14.94
CA GLU A 30 11.72 10.55 13.98
C GLU A 30 11.90 11.40 12.73
N ASN A 31 12.47 10.80 11.67
CA ASN A 31 12.86 11.57 10.50
C ASN A 31 11.58 11.83 9.72
N ASP A 32 10.93 12.91 10.08
CA ASP A 32 9.61 13.37 9.61
C ASP A 32 9.63 13.80 8.13
N GLY A 33 10.74 13.50 7.42
CA GLY A 33 10.96 13.85 6.02
C GLY A 33 11.46 15.28 5.82
N TYR A 34 11.60 16.07 6.88
CA TYR A 34 12.12 17.44 6.80
C TYR A 34 13.64 17.49 6.74
N ASN A 35 14.16 18.29 5.81
CA ASN A 35 15.58 18.54 5.67
C ASN A 35 16.05 19.65 6.66
N GLU A 36 17.38 19.91 6.70
CA GLU A 36 17.99 20.92 7.56
C GLU A 36 17.49 22.34 7.25
N GLU A 37 17.01 22.58 6.05
CA GLU A 37 16.45 23.87 5.61
C GLU A 37 14.98 24.04 6.03
N GLY A 38 14.34 23.03 6.64
CA GLY A 38 12.97 23.07 7.12
C GLY A 38 11.91 22.78 6.04
N TYR A 39 12.29 22.18 4.92
CA TYR A 39 11.37 21.73 3.89
C TYR A 39 11.21 20.20 3.92
N ASN A 40 9.99 19.73 3.61
CA ASN A 40 9.75 18.30 3.49
C ASN A 40 10.15 17.79 2.11
N ASP A 41 11.15 16.91 2.03
CA ASP A 41 11.67 16.37 0.78
C ASP A 41 10.69 15.41 0.09
N ASN A 42 9.73 14.84 0.81
CA ASN A 42 8.71 13.95 0.28
C ASN A 42 7.55 14.72 -0.36
N SER A 43 7.39 16.00 -0.04
CA SER A 43 6.33 16.85 -0.56
C SER A 43 6.56 17.24 -2.02
N ILE A 44 5.48 17.36 -2.78
CA ILE A 44 5.49 17.97 -4.12
C ILE A 44 5.54 19.50 -4.03
N ARG A 45 4.85 20.07 -3.02
CA ARG A 45 4.76 21.50 -2.78
C ARG A 45 5.17 21.83 -1.35
N PRO A 46 6.48 21.72 -1.04
CA PRO A 46 6.94 21.83 0.34
C PRO A 46 6.67 23.23 0.92
N ILE A 47 6.10 23.27 2.11
CA ILE A 47 5.88 24.49 2.91
C ILE A 47 6.94 24.50 4.00
N HIS A 48 7.63 25.62 4.15
CA HIS A 48 8.67 25.76 5.16
C HIS A 48 8.07 25.65 6.57
N THR A 49 8.78 25.03 7.50
CA THR A 49 8.32 24.81 8.88
C THR A 49 7.93 26.10 9.62
N SER A 50 8.61 27.24 9.32
CA SER A 50 8.28 28.54 9.92
C SER A 50 6.89 29.06 9.50
N ASP A 51 6.38 28.62 8.34
CA ASP A 51 5.14 29.11 7.76
C ASP A 51 3.95 28.20 8.12
N GLN A 52 4.25 27.05 8.75
CA GLN A 52 3.24 26.12 9.25
C GLN A 52 2.72 26.59 10.61
N LEU A 53 1.49 27.10 10.66
CA LEU A 53 0.83 27.43 11.91
C LEU A 53 0.35 26.18 12.65
N TYR A 54 -0.12 25.19 11.90
CA TYR A 54 -0.63 23.93 12.40
C TYR A 54 -0.27 22.81 11.42
N ARG A 55 0.10 21.66 11.95
CA ARG A 55 0.34 20.42 11.17
C ARG A 55 -0.15 19.24 11.97
N THR A 56 -0.87 18.34 11.31
CA THR A 56 -1.23 17.02 11.84
C THR A 56 -1.14 15.98 10.74
N ARG A 57 -0.71 14.78 11.09
CA ARG A 57 -0.62 13.65 10.15
C ARG A 57 -1.86 12.79 10.25
N VAL A 58 -2.36 12.40 9.09
CA VAL A 58 -3.59 11.63 8.95
C VAL A 58 -3.39 10.52 7.93
N TRP A 59 -3.90 9.33 8.24
CA TRP A 59 -3.97 8.21 7.32
C TRP A 59 -5.40 8.00 6.88
N ARG A 60 -5.60 8.04 5.56
CA ARG A 60 -6.91 7.84 4.95
C ARG A 60 -6.92 6.55 4.15
N ARG A 61 -7.96 5.78 4.29
CA ARG A 61 -8.18 4.56 3.51
C ARG A 61 -9.15 4.83 2.38
N MET A 62 -8.70 4.52 1.17
CA MET A 62 -9.44 4.61 -0.08
C MET A 62 -9.72 3.18 -0.56
N ASP A 63 -10.98 2.74 -0.55
CA ASP A 63 -11.40 1.50 -1.21
C ASP A 63 -11.72 1.82 -2.66
N LEU A 64 -10.98 1.20 -3.58
CA LEU A 64 -11.10 1.39 -5.02
C LEU A 64 -12.40 0.78 -5.60
N ARG A 65 -13.06 -0.11 -4.85
CA ARG A 65 -14.34 -0.74 -5.24
C ARG A 65 -15.52 0.18 -4.98
N GLU A 66 -15.37 1.19 -4.15
CA GLU A 66 -16.42 2.17 -3.90
C GLU A 66 -16.82 2.91 -5.16
N LYS A 67 -18.10 3.24 -5.29
CA LYS A 67 -18.67 3.87 -6.50
C LYS A 67 -17.94 5.16 -6.89
N GLN A 68 -17.50 5.96 -5.92
CA GLN A 68 -16.81 7.22 -6.15
C GLN A 68 -15.37 7.01 -6.63
N ASN A 69 -14.74 5.90 -6.22
CA ASN A 69 -13.36 5.57 -6.54
C ASN A 69 -13.21 4.70 -7.81
N LYS A 70 -14.33 4.16 -8.35
CA LYS A 70 -14.31 3.37 -9.59
C LYS A 70 -13.57 4.01 -10.76
N PRO A 71 -13.57 5.35 -10.95
CA PRO A 71 -12.77 5.99 -12.00
C PRO A 71 -11.27 5.71 -11.94
N PHE A 72 -10.72 5.43 -10.76
CA PHE A 72 -9.33 5.01 -10.56
C PHE A 72 -9.12 3.51 -10.81
N PHE A 73 -10.21 2.75 -10.85
CA PHE A 73 -10.20 1.29 -10.89
C PHE A 73 -11.09 0.75 -12.02
N SER A 74 -11.05 1.42 -13.16
CA SER A 74 -11.80 1.00 -14.35
C SER A 74 -11.18 -0.25 -14.96
N GLU A 75 -11.98 -1.06 -15.68
CA GLU A 75 -11.54 -2.29 -16.32
C GLU A 75 -10.34 -2.02 -17.23
N ASN A 76 -9.29 -2.83 -17.09
CA ASN A 76 -8.01 -2.72 -17.80
C ASN A 76 -7.19 -1.42 -17.53
N ARG A 77 -7.66 -0.54 -16.65
CA ARG A 77 -7.00 0.74 -16.28
C ARG A 77 -6.93 0.91 -14.77
N TRP A 78 -6.60 -0.19 -14.08
CA TRP A 78 -6.45 -0.17 -12.63
C TRP A 78 -5.18 0.61 -12.24
N ILE A 79 -5.32 1.55 -11.31
CA ILE A 79 -4.17 2.28 -10.75
C ILE A 79 -3.11 1.31 -10.20
N THR A 80 -3.54 0.23 -9.57
CA THR A 80 -2.67 -0.81 -9.01
C THR A 80 -1.85 -1.53 -10.09
N ARG A 81 -2.39 -1.72 -11.29
CA ARG A 81 -1.65 -2.25 -12.43
C ARG A 81 -0.50 -1.32 -12.82
N VAL A 82 -0.76 -0.03 -12.95
CA VAL A 82 0.26 0.97 -13.29
C VAL A 82 1.39 0.96 -12.27
N ILE A 83 1.04 0.87 -10.99
CA ILE A 83 2.02 0.81 -9.90
C ILE A 83 2.86 -0.47 -9.99
N ILE A 84 2.24 -1.64 -10.11
CA ILE A 84 2.94 -2.94 -10.20
C ILE A 84 3.85 -2.99 -11.42
N GLU A 85 3.36 -2.61 -12.59
CA GLU A 85 4.17 -2.57 -13.82
C GLU A 85 5.39 -1.64 -13.67
N SER A 86 5.21 -0.49 -13.02
CA SER A 86 6.29 0.48 -12.79
C SER A 86 7.35 -0.05 -11.82
N VAL A 87 6.97 -0.82 -10.81
CA VAL A 87 7.91 -1.50 -9.91
C VAL A 87 8.66 -2.61 -10.67
N MET A 88 7.94 -3.40 -11.47
CA MET A 88 8.56 -4.45 -12.29
C MET A 88 9.56 -3.89 -13.30
N ASN A 89 9.26 -2.74 -13.88
CA ASN A 89 10.15 -2.03 -14.82
C ASN A 89 11.29 -1.27 -14.10
N GLY A 90 11.25 -1.16 -12.77
CA GLY A 90 12.26 -0.48 -11.97
C GLY A 90 12.19 1.05 -12.03
N THR A 91 11.08 1.62 -12.53
CA THR A 91 10.84 3.07 -12.57
C THR A 91 10.32 3.61 -11.23
N LEU A 92 9.65 2.76 -10.43
CA LEU A 92 9.13 3.08 -9.12
C LEU A 92 9.77 2.19 -8.05
N TYR A 93 10.22 2.77 -6.96
CA TYR A 93 10.82 2.03 -5.85
C TYR A 93 9.79 1.78 -4.75
N PRO A 94 9.58 0.50 -4.36
CA PRO A 94 8.74 0.17 -3.21
C PRO A 94 9.50 0.40 -1.90
N TYR A 95 8.75 0.71 -0.83
CA TYR A 95 9.23 0.87 0.53
C TYR A 95 8.49 -0.10 1.46
N ILE A 96 9.15 -0.48 2.56
CA ILE A 96 8.60 -1.43 3.53
C ILE A 96 7.45 -0.78 4.32
N ASN A 97 7.64 0.48 4.72
CA ASN A 97 6.69 1.23 5.56
C ASN A 97 6.28 2.54 4.88
N ASP A 98 5.20 3.11 5.37
CA ASP A 98 4.64 4.41 4.98
C ASP A 98 5.59 5.59 5.25
N SER A 99 6.53 5.45 6.21
CA SER A 99 7.59 6.44 6.45
C SER A 99 8.54 6.66 5.26
N VAL A 100 8.49 5.79 4.23
CA VAL A 100 9.30 5.80 3.00
C VAL A 100 10.81 5.94 3.20
N MET A 101 11.30 5.38 4.33
CA MET A 101 12.71 5.41 4.70
C MET A 101 13.47 4.19 4.18
N THR A 102 12.92 3.01 4.37
CA THR A 102 13.57 1.75 4.03
C THR A 102 13.03 1.21 2.73
N ARG A 103 13.89 1.15 1.70
CA ARG A 103 13.52 0.58 0.41
C ARG A 103 13.32 -0.92 0.52
N MET A 104 12.30 -1.41 -0.14
CA MET A 104 12.01 -2.82 -0.33
C MET A 104 12.71 -3.32 -1.60
N SER A 105 13.21 -4.55 -1.60
CA SER A 105 13.74 -5.16 -2.82
C SER A 105 12.59 -5.60 -3.72
N LYS A 106 12.89 -5.77 -5.02
CA LYS A 106 11.90 -6.26 -5.99
C LYS A 106 11.43 -7.68 -5.65
N GLU A 107 12.34 -8.51 -5.16
CA GLU A 107 12.04 -9.88 -4.74
C GLU A 107 11.06 -9.91 -3.56
N GLN A 108 11.29 -9.08 -2.55
CA GLN A 108 10.36 -8.94 -1.41
C GLN A 108 9.00 -8.39 -1.83
N PHE A 109 8.96 -7.47 -2.81
CA PHE A 109 7.71 -6.97 -3.36
C PHE A 109 6.92 -8.08 -4.05
N ILE A 110 7.59 -8.92 -4.84
CA ILE A 110 6.98 -10.08 -5.50
C ILE A 110 6.50 -11.11 -4.46
N GLU A 111 7.29 -11.36 -3.42
CA GLU A 111 6.90 -12.24 -2.32
C GLU A 111 5.64 -11.74 -1.60
N ASN A 112 5.52 -10.43 -1.39
CA ASN A 112 4.31 -9.84 -0.82
C ASN A 112 3.09 -9.97 -1.72
N LEU A 113 3.28 -10.01 -3.05
CA LEU A 113 2.22 -10.24 -4.04
C LEU A 113 1.96 -11.72 -4.31
N THR A 114 2.73 -12.64 -3.73
CA THR A 114 2.56 -14.07 -3.93
C THR A 114 1.43 -14.59 -3.05
N ILE A 115 0.57 -15.41 -3.66
CA ILE A 115 -0.48 -16.14 -2.94
C ILE A 115 0.20 -17.26 -2.15
N PRO A 116 0.13 -17.26 -0.81
CA PRO A 116 0.66 -18.37 -0.05
C PRO A 116 -0.15 -19.63 -0.38
N MET A 117 0.52 -20.60 -0.97
CA MET A 117 -0.06 -21.89 -1.30
C MET A 117 -0.19 -22.83 -0.08
N ASP A 118 0.20 -22.36 1.09
CA ASP A 118 0.01 -23.10 2.33
C ASP A 118 -1.49 -23.15 2.66
N GLY A 119 -2.16 -24.15 2.08
CA GLY A 119 -3.27 -24.75 2.78
C GLY A 119 -2.78 -25.10 4.20
N PRO A 120 -3.67 -25.19 5.20
CA PRO A 120 -3.23 -25.59 6.53
C PRO A 120 -2.34 -26.82 6.39
N ALA A 121 -1.07 -26.69 6.80
CA ALA A 121 -0.14 -27.81 6.74
C ALA A 121 -0.86 -28.99 7.39
N LEU A 122 -1.13 -30.03 6.60
CA LEU A 122 -1.79 -31.23 7.11
C LEU A 122 -0.97 -31.66 8.32
N SER A 123 -1.61 -31.84 9.44
CA SER A 123 -0.96 -32.34 10.63
C SER A 123 -0.33 -33.70 10.32
N GLU A 124 0.74 -34.06 11.01
CA GLU A 124 1.36 -35.39 10.83
C GLU A 124 0.33 -36.53 10.94
N GLU A 125 -0.75 -36.33 11.70
CA GLU A 125 -1.84 -37.26 11.84
C GLU A 125 -2.74 -37.32 10.59
N GLU A 126 -3.01 -36.19 9.92
CA GLU A 126 -3.75 -36.13 8.67
C GLU A 126 -2.97 -36.70 7.49
N ILE A 127 -1.64 -36.48 7.45
CA ILE A 127 -0.75 -37.11 6.46
C ILE A 127 -0.72 -38.63 6.69
N ALA A 128 -0.69 -39.08 7.95
CA ALA A 128 -0.74 -40.51 8.30
C ALA A 128 -2.09 -41.17 7.96
N MET A 129 -3.19 -40.37 7.91
CA MET A 129 -4.50 -40.83 7.46
C MET A 129 -4.70 -40.79 5.94
N GLY A 130 -3.67 -40.42 5.17
CA GLY A 130 -3.70 -40.43 3.70
C GLY A 130 -4.28 -39.16 3.07
N PHE A 131 -4.50 -38.09 3.82
CA PHE A 131 -4.86 -36.78 3.27
C PHE A 131 -3.62 -36.10 2.74
N GLY A 132 -3.52 -35.84 1.44
CA GLY A 132 -2.41 -35.13 0.82
C GLY A 132 -1.51 -35.95 -0.11
N GLN A 133 -1.83 -37.20 -0.39
CA GLN A 133 -1.25 -37.91 -1.52
C GLN A 133 -2.09 -37.59 -2.77
N GLU A 134 -1.61 -36.71 -3.61
CA GLU A 134 -2.03 -36.67 -5.01
C GLU A 134 -1.58 -38.00 -5.63
N GLU A 135 -2.53 -38.92 -5.81
CA GLU A 135 -2.32 -40.12 -6.62
C GLU A 135 -1.98 -39.66 -8.04
N SER A 136 -0.71 -39.81 -8.39
CA SER A 136 -0.33 -39.92 -9.80
C SER A 136 -1.02 -41.16 -10.35
N SER A 137 -2.20 -41.00 -10.92
CA SER A 137 -2.93 -42.07 -11.61
C SER A 137 -2.19 -42.48 -12.86
N SER A 138 -1.41 -43.54 -12.71
CA SER A 138 -1.11 -44.43 -13.84
C SER A 138 -2.26 -45.41 -14.02
N ASP A 139 -2.82 -45.42 -15.20
CA ASP A 139 -3.56 -46.48 -15.87
C ASP A 139 -4.04 -47.67 -15.02
N GLY A 140 -5.37 -47.90 -15.08
CA GLY A 140 -6.02 -49.12 -14.64
C GLY A 140 -7.51 -49.08 -14.95
N ASP A 141 -7.82 -49.48 -16.17
CA ASP A 141 -9.11 -49.99 -16.64
C ASP A 141 -9.76 -50.91 -15.59
N ASP A 142 -10.95 -50.58 -15.11
CA ASP A 142 -11.99 -51.60 -14.82
C ASP A 142 -13.36 -50.93 -14.54
N GLY A 143 -14.29 -51.26 -15.38
CA GLY A 143 -15.65 -50.81 -15.40
C GLY A 143 -16.54 -51.26 -14.25
N TRP A 144 -17.60 -50.52 -14.06
CA TRP A 144 -18.95 -50.84 -13.56
C TRP A 144 -19.79 -49.59 -13.83
N GLY A 145 -20.68 -49.52 -14.76
CA GLY A 145 -21.94 -50.25 -14.87
C GLY A 145 -23.08 -49.26 -14.65
N ASP A 146 -23.62 -48.79 -15.74
CA ASP A 146 -25.03 -48.61 -16.09
C ASP A 146 -26.05 -48.17 -15.02
N SER A 147 -26.66 -47.00 -15.23
CA SER A 147 -28.13 -46.93 -15.44
C SER A 147 -28.69 -45.50 -15.52
N GLY A 148 -29.46 -45.27 -16.59
CA GLY A 148 -30.61 -44.36 -16.63
C GLY A 148 -30.34 -42.95 -17.12
N GLY A 149 -30.46 -42.68 -18.29
CA GLY A 149 -31.33 -42.36 -19.37
C GLY A 149 -32.48 -41.42 -19.02
N TRP A 150 -32.60 -40.34 -19.75
CA TRP A 150 -33.72 -39.45 -20.16
C TRP A 150 -33.09 -38.13 -20.56
N GLY A 151 -33.20 -37.54 -21.69
CA GLY A 151 -34.09 -37.59 -22.81
C GLY A 151 -33.62 -36.51 -23.78
N GLU A 152 -33.82 -36.77 -25.03
CA GLU A 152 -33.58 -35.93 -26.21
C GLU A 152 -34.18 -34.52 -26.07
N ASP A 153 -33.51 -33.50 -26.61
CA ASP A 153 -34.02 -32.85 -27.81
C ASP A 153 -32.96 -32.01 -28.52
N SER A 154 -33.05 -32.07 -29.81
CA SER A 154 -32.27 -31.55 -30.90
C SER A 154 -32.31 -30.02 -31.04
N GLY A 155 -31.23 -29.45 -31.54
CA GLY A 155 -31.23 -28.09 -32.05
C GLY A 155 -29.88 -27.64 -32.59
N SER A 156 -29.55 -28.04 -33.82
CA SER A 156 -28.50 -27.50 -34.64
C SER A 156 -28.76 -26.01 -34.92
N ASP A 157 -27.76 -25.14 -34.78
CA ASP A 157 -27.42 -24.21 -35.86
C ASP A 157 -25.98 -23.71 -35.79
N SER A 158 -25.37 -23.67 -36.96
CA SER A 158 -24.05 -23.26 -37.31
C SER A 158 -23.93 -21.72 -37.39
N GLY A 159 -22.78 -21.19 -37.04
CA GLY A 159 -22.46 -19.91 -37.63
C GLY A 159 -21.40 -19.06 -36.95
N ALA A 160 -20.24 -19.02 -37.60
CA ALA A 160 -19.34 -17.89 -37.79
C ALA A 160 -18.42 -17.41 -36.65
N ALA A 161 -17.19 -17.70 -36.89
CA ALA A 161 -15.95 -16.96 -36.61
C ALA A 161 -16.10 -15.49 -36.25
N GLY A 162 -15.54 -15.11 -35.11
CA GLY A 162 -15.15 -13.77 -34.75
C GLY A 162 -13.79 -13.84 -34.08
N GLN A 163 -12.78 -13.45 -34.83
CA GLN A 163 -11.41 -13.32 -34.40
C GLN A 163 -11.25 -12.34 -33.23
N GLY A 164 -10.64 -12.76 -32.17
CA GLY A 164 -9.40 -12.35 -31.59
C GLY A 164 -9.28 -10.90 -31.16
N ALA A 165 -9.30 -10.69 -29.87
CA ALA A 165 -8.52 -9.64 -29.26
C ALA A 165 -7.52 -10.35 -28.35
N GLU A 166 -6.25 -10.27 -28.73
CA GLU A 166 -5.11 -10.72 -27.96
C GLU A 166 -5.07 -9.94 -26.64
N GLY A 167 -5.57 -10.55 -25.59
CA GLY A 167 -5.20 -10.22 -24.24
C GLY A 167 -3.77 -10.69 -24.04
N THR A 168 -2.84 -9.76 -23.96
CA THR A 168 -1.46 -10.06 -23.54
C THR A 168 -1.52 -10.55 -22.10
N ASP A 169 -1.50 -11.88 -21.97
CA ASP A 169 -1.25 -12.57 -20.72
C ASP A 169 0.12 -12.17 -20.19
N LEU A 170 0.15 -11.43 -19.07
CA LEU A 170 1.35 -11.24 -18.26
C LEU A 170 1.76 -12.53 -17.51
N ALA A 171 1.26 -13.68 -17.95
CA ALA A 171 1.54 -14.99 -17.34
C ALA A 171 2.77 -15.70 -17.91
N GLU A 172 3.51 -15.13 -18.89
CA GLU A 172 4.70 -15.75 -19.42
C GLU A 172 5.97 -14.93 -19.19
N ALA A 173 6.47 -14.96 -17.97
CA ALA A 173 7.87 -14.66 -17.69
C ALA A 173 8.42 -15.69 -16.69
N GLY A 174 8.92 -16.80 -17.20
CA GLY A 174 9.88 -17.64 -16.52
C GLY A 174 9.33 -18.83 -15.74
N SER A 175 8.92 -19.86 -16.45
CA SER A 175 8.80 -21.21 -15.91
C SER A 175 10.15 -21.76 -15.52
N SER A 176 10.46 -21.78 -14.21
CA SER A 176 11.20 -22.89 -13.61
C SER A 176 11.06 -22.83 -12.09
N GLN A 177 10.46 -23.86 -11.55
CA GLN A 177 10.38 -24.23 -10.14
C GLN A 177 9.22 -23.63 -9.32
N GLY A 178 8.09 -24.33 -9.31
CA GLY A 178 6.94 -24.12 -8.44
C GLY A 178 5.97 -23.08 -9.02
N ASP A 179 4.74 -23.45 -9.28
CA ASP A 179 3.69 -22.52 -9.72
C ASP A 179 3.45 -21.45 -8.65
N THR A 180 4.17 -20.34 -8.75
CA THR A 180 4.00 -19.21 -7.85
C THR A 180 2.86 -18.35 -8.41
N TYR A 181 1.69 -18.46 -7.82
CA TYR A 181 0.55 -17.63 -8.21
C TYR A 181 0.67 -16.25 -7.57
N LEU A 182 0.60 -15.22 -8.39
CA LEU A 182 0.60 -13.83 -7.94
C LEU A 182 -0.85 -13.32 -7.85
N PHE A 183 -1.10 -12.44 -6.86
CA PHE A 183 -2.33 -11.69 -6.82
C PHE A 183 -2.46 -10.81 -8.06
N SER A 184 -3.63 -10.82 -8.66
CA SER A 184 -3.95 -9.92 -9.76
C SER A 184 -3.94 -8.46 -9.28
N PRO A 185 -3.58 -7.49 -10.13
CA PRO A 185 -3.74 -6.07 -9.79
C PRO A 185 -5.15 -5.69 -9.33
N ARG A 186 -6.16 -6.44 -9.76
CA ARG A 186 -7.56 -6.29 -9.36
C ARG A 186 -7.81 -6.69 -7.90
N ASP A 187 -7.02 -7.61 -7.36
CA ASP A 187 -7.19 -8.10 -5.99
C ASP A 187 -6.72 -7.10 -4.95
N VAL A 188 -5.75 -6.25 -5.33
CA VAL A 188 -5.25 -5.15 -4.49
C VAL A 188 -6.20 -3.96 -4.66
N SER A 189 -7.24 -3.92 -3.87
CA SER A 189 -8.33 -2.95 -4.05
C SER A 189 -8.36 -1.84 -3.00
N VAL A 190 -7.38 -1.77 -2.11
CA VAL A 190 -7.33 -0.77 -1.04
C VAL A 190 -6.01 0.00 -1.11
N LEU A 191 -6.12 1.33 -1.06
CA LEU A 191 -4.98 2.22 -0.90
C LEU A 191 -5.10 2.95 0.44
N GLU A 192 -4.00 3.04 1.17
CA GLU A 192 -3.91 3.88 2.37
C GLU A 192 -3.01 5.07 2.05
N ILE A 193 -3.52 6.27 2.27
CA ILE A 193 -2.88 7.53 1.91
C ILE A 193 -2.43 8.18 3.20
N MET A 194 -1.12 8.36 3.38
CA MET A 194 -0.55 9.15 4.47
C MET A 194 -0.37 10.59 4.00
N GLU A 195 -1.02 11.51 4.69
CA GLU A 195 -0.98 12.94 4.35
C GLU A 195 -0.75 13.81 5.60
N ASP A 196 -0.03 14.90 5.42
CA ASP A 196 0.10 15.95 6.40
C ASP A 196 -0.89 17.07 6.09
N MET A 197 -1.80 17.35 7.02
CA MET A 197 -2.67 18.51 6.96
C MET A 197 -1.90 19.69 7.53
N ILE A 198 -1.63 20.70 6.71
CA ILE A 198 -0.81 21.85 7.05
C ILE A 198 -1.62 23.11 6.85
N PHE A 199 -1.66 23.97 7.86
CA PHE A 199 -2.21 25.34 7.71
C PHE A 199 -1.05 26.32 7.52
N ASP A 200 -1.00 26.91 6.33
CA ASP A 200 -0.01 27.92 5.93
C ASP A 200 -0.44 29.31 6.42
N LYS A 201 0.31 29.89 7.34
CA LYS A 201 -0.02 31.21 7.91
C LYS A 201 0.21 32.36 6.93
N GLU A 202 1.13 32.21 5.95
CA GLU A 202 1.38 33.26 4.97
C GLU A 202 0.24 33.39 3.96
N ARG A 203 -0.27 32.22 3.52
CA ARG A 203 -1.34 32.17 2.53
C ARG A 203 -2.73 32.10 3.16
N GLY A 204 -2.81 31.85 4.49
CA GLY A 204 -4.07 31.65 5.19
C GLY A 204 -4.89 30.51 4.60
N ARG A 205 -4.27 29.39 4.25
CA ARG A 205 -4.92 28.23 3.63
C ARG A 205 -4.45 26.93 4.22
N GLN A 206 -5.37 25.97 4.27
CA GLN A 206 -5.09 24.59 4.61
C GLN A 206 -4.71 23.79 3.36
N TYR A 207 -3.65 23.01 3.48
CA TYR A 207 -3.16 22.10 2.45
C TYR A 207 -3.14 20.68 2.99
N TYR A 208 -3.49 19.74 2.15
CA TYR A 208 -3.31 18.32 2.39
C TYR A 208 -2.14 17.85 1.53
N ASP A 209 -1.01 17.60 2.17
CA ASP A 209 0.23 17.22 1.52
C ASP A 209 0.42 15.71 1.63
N ILE A 210 0.13 14.99 0.54
CA ILE A 210 0.27 13.54 0.50
C ILE A 210 1.75 13.18 0.48
N GLN A 211 2.17 12.32 1.43
CA GLN A 211 3.56 11.89 1.58
C GLN A 211 3.79 10.50 0.99
N ALA A 212 2.90 9.57 1.30
CA ALA A 212 3.00 8.18 0.88
C ALA A 212 1.64 7.59 0.51
N VAL A 213 1.68 6.60 -0.36
CA VAL A 213 0.54 5.75 -0.72
C VAL A 213 0.95 4.30 -0.53
N THR A 214 0.23 3.58 0.31
CA THR A 214 0.46 2.17 0.61
C THR A 214 -0.59 1.32 -0.07
N MET A 215 -0.15 0.30 -0.80
CA MET A 215 -1.03 -0.71 -1.38
C MET A 215 -1.36 -1.78 -0.34
N ILE A 216 -2.65 -2.06 -0.17
CA ILE A 216 -3.16 -3.02 0.80
C ILE A 216 -4.02 -4.06 0.10
N LEU A 217 -3.75 -5.32 0.43
CA LEU A 217 -4.59 -6.44 0.04
C LEU A 217 -5.70 -6.60 1.09
N PRO A 218 -6.99 -6.55 0.68
CA PRO A 218 -8.09 -6.71 1.62
C PRO A 218 -8.17 -8.15 2.16
N PRO A 219 -8.72 -8.37 3.37
CA PRO A 219 -8.78 -9.69 3.99
C PRO A 219 -9.66 -10.68 3.24
N GLU A 220 -10.56 -10.21 2.39
CA GLU A 220 -11.40 -11.05 1.52
C GLU A 220 -10.59 -11.83 0.50
N ASN A 221 -9.49 -11.23 0.01
CA ASN A 221 -8.58 -11.83 -0.96
C ASN A 221 -7.40 -12.56 -0.28
N PHE A 222 -7.29 -12.47 1.04
CA PHE A 222 -6.27 -13.13 1.84
C PHE A 222 -6.91 -13.94 2.97
N PRO A 223 -7.61 -15.04 2.65
CA PRO A 223 -8.49 -15.76 3.57
C PRO A 223 -7.76 -16.44 4.73
N ASN A 224 -6.48 -16.76 4.58
CA ASN A 224 -5.72 -17.52 5.58
C ASN A 224 -5.53 -16.77 6.90
N THR A 225 -5.44 -15.44 6.88
CA THR A 225 -5.22 -14.64 8.08
C THR A 225 -6.39 -13.77 8.48
N GLY A 226 -7.30 -13.46 7.53
CA GLY A 226 -8.41 -12.52 7.77
C GLY A 226 -7.96 -11.09 8.09
N LEU A 227 -6.65 -10.80 7.94
CA LEU A 227 -6.06 -9.50 8.21
C LEU A 227 -5.76 -8.75 6.90
N LEU A 228 -5.67 -7.44 7.01
CA LEU A 228 -5.16 -6.59 5.93
C LEU A 228 -3.67 -6.88 5.75
N LYS A 229 -3.23 -7.14 4.51
CA LYS A 229 -1.81 -7.30 4.18
C LYS A 229 -1.31 -6.06 3.46
N GLU A 230 -0.37 -5.36 4.05
CA GLU A 230 0.36 -4.28 3.38
C GLU A 230 1.33 -4.90 2.38
N VAL A 231 1.21 -4.49 1.12
CA VAL A 231 2.05 -5.02 0.03
C VAL A 231 3.33 -4.21 -0.06
N ALA A 232 3.22 -2.90 -0.23
CA ALA A 232 4.32 -1.95 -0.26
C ALA A 232 3.80 -0.52 -0.15
N SER A 233 4.66 0.37 0.34
CA SER A 233 4.43 1.81 0.36
C SER A 233 5.24 2.49 -0.74
N PHE A 234 4.73 3.61 -1.25
CA PHE A 234 5.34 4.37 -2.33
C PHE A 234 5.39 5.84 -1.95
N ARG A 235 6.53 6.48 -2.24
CA ARG A 235 6.63 7.93 -2.09
C ARG A 235 5.71 8.60 -3.10
N TYR A 236 4.82 9.45 -2.63
CA TYR A 236 3.81 10.11 -3.47
C TYR A 236 4.44 10.90 -4.62
N LYS A 237 5.53 11.63 -4.35
CA LYS A 237 6.27 12.40 -5.36
C LYS A 237 6.78 11.57 -6.52
N ASP A 238 7.27 10.36 -6.24
CA ASP A 238 7.79 9.47 -7.28
C ASP A 238 6.64 8.78 -8.04
N LEU A 239 5.55 8.46 -7.34
CA LEU A 239 4.34 7.92 -7.93
C LEU A 239 3.70 8.89 -8.93
N MET A 240 3.64 10.19 -8.59
CA MET A 240 3.10 11.21 -9.49
C MET A 240 3.93 11.34 -10.78
N LYS A 241 5.25 11.25 -10.68
CA LYS A 241 6.11 11.23 -11.88
C LYS A 241 5.79 10.05 -12.77
N VAL A 242 5.62 8.86 -12.20
CA VAL A 242 5.23 7.67 -12.96
C VAL A 242 3.92 7.88 -13.70
N PHE A 243 2.93 8.52 -13.08
CA PHE A 243 1.66 8.82 -13.74
C PHE A 243 1.80 9.86 -14.85
N GLN A 244 2.67 10.86 -14.69
CA GLN A 244 3.00 11.84 -15.73
C GLN A 244 3.70 11.20 -16.92
N ASP A 245 4.64 10.28 -16.66
CA ASP A 245 5.44 9.61 -17.69
C ASP A 245 4.61 8.58 -18.49
N ASN A 246 3.49 8.09 -17.92
CA ASN A 246 2.64 7.08 -18.55
C ASN A 246 1.19 7.55 -18.77
N PRO A 247 0.95 8.63 -19.54
CA PRO A 247 -0.38 9.24 -19.66
C PRO A 247 -1.44 8.33 -20.32
N GLU A 248 -1.01 7.35 -21.10
CA GLU A 248 -1.92 6.44 -21.81
C GLU A 248 -2.51 5.37 -20.88
N ILE A 249 -1.75 4.95 -19.87
CA ILE A 249 -2.12 3.88 -18.93
C ILE A 249 -2.67 4.49 -17.64
N ALA A 250 -2.05 5.58 -17.16
CA ALA A 250 -2.41 6.26 -15.92
C ALA A 250 -3.63 7.19 -16.12
N VAL A 251 -4.78 6.59 -16.42
CA VAL A 251 -6.01 7.31 -16.78
C VAL A 251 -7.06 7.21 -15.70
N TRP A 252 -7.52 8.36 -15.22
CA TRP A 252 -8.76 8.49 -14.46
C TRP A 252 -9.93 8.58 -15.42
N VAL A 253 -10.80 7.58 -15.40
CA VAL A 253 -11.92 7.46 -16.33
C VAL A 253 -13.06 8.36 -15.89
N ASN A 254 -13.36 9.40 -16.65
CA ASN A 254 -14.48 10.28 -16.35
C ASN A 254 -15.82 9.57 -16.68
N PRO A 255 -16.66 9.27 -15.68
CA PRO A 255 -17.90 8.54 -15.90
C PRO A 255 -18.98 9.40 -16.58
N GLN A 256 -18.84 10.73 -16.56
CA GLN A 256 -19.82 11.66 -17.12
C GLN A 256 -19.44 12.16 -18.51
N ASN A 257 -18.16 12.16 -18.84
CA ASN A 257 -17.67 12.65 -20.14
C ASN A 257 -16.53 11.79 -20.65
N SER A 258 -16.83 10.87 -21.55
CA SER A 258 -15.85 9.97 -22.16
C SER A 258 -14.84 10.64 -23.08
N ALA A 259 -15.08 11.90 -23.48
CA ALA A 259 -14.15 12.67 -24.29
C ALA A 259 -13.08 13.39 -23.45
N MET A 260 -13.24 13.45 -22.12
CA MET A 260 -12.30 14.14 -21.22
C MET A 260 -11.95 13.25 -20.04
N HIS A 261 -11.06 12.30 -20.27
CA HIS A 261 -10.39 11.58 -19.20
C HIS A 261 -9.27 12.44 -18.65
N LEU A 262 -8.94 12.24 -17.36
CA LEU A 262 -7.83 12.93 -16.70
C LEU A 262 -6.68 11.97 -16.49
N ASN A 263 -5.47 12.49 -16.33
CA ASN A 263 -4.36 11.71 -15.79
C ASN A 263 -4.62 11.44 -14.29
N LEU A 264 -4.16 10.30 -13.78
CA LEU A 264 -4.27 9.95 -12.36
C LEU A 264 -3.61 11.00 -11.45
N GLU A 265 -2.50 11.60 -11.89
CA GLU A 265 -1.84 12.69 -11.16
C GLU A 265 -2.80 13.88 -10.94
N HIS A 266 -3.45 14.34 -11.99
CA HIS A 266 -4.45 15.42 -11.89
C HIS A 266 -5.64 15.03 -11.01
N ALA A 267 -6.07 13.78 -11.06
CA ALA A 267 -7.16 13.29 -10.24
C ALA A 267 -6.81 13.30 -8.74
N PHE A 268 -5.56 12.99 -8.39
CA PHE A 268 -5.07 13.10 -7.01
C PHE A 268 -4.90 14.55 -6.57
N ASP A 269 -4.35 15.42 -7.43
CA ASP A 269 -4.17 16.85 -7.13
C ASP A 269 -5.51 17.55 -6.89
N LEU A 270 -6.54 17.19 -7.67
CA LEU A 270 -7.92 17.67 -7.49
C LEU A 270 -8.69 16.90 -6.40
N ARG A 271 -8.07 15.92 -5.74
CA ARG A 271 -8.69 15.08 -4.70
C ARG A 271 -10.03 14.46 -5.13
N LEU A 272 -10.11 13.91 -6.35
CA LEU A 272 -11.32 13.28 -6.89
C LEU A 272 -11.61 11.89 -6.28
N PHE A 273 -10.95 11.53 -5.20
CA PHE A 273 -11.14 10.28 -4.48
C PHE A 273 -11.95 10.47 -3.20
N SER A 274 -12.62 9.42 -2.78
CA SER A 274 -13.27 9.31 -1.47
C SER A 274 -12.43 8.40 -0.58
N ALA A 275 -12.09 8.88 0.61
CA ALA A 275 -11.32 8.13 1.58
C ALA A 275 -11.70 8.56 2.99
N HIS A 276 -11.76 7.63 3.94
CA HIS A 276 -12.08 7.90 5.34
C HIS A 276 -10.81 7.79 6.22
N VAL A 277 -10.77 8.55 7.30
CA VAL A 277 -9.66 8.54 8.25
C VAL A 277 -9.64 7.22 9.00
N VAL A 278 -8.51 6.52 8.99
CA VAL A 278 -8.30 5.26 9.73
C VAL A 278 -7.34 5.40 10.90
N LYS A 279 -6.49 6.43 10.83
CA LYS A 279 -5.51 6.75 11.86
C LYS A 279 -5.19 8.24 11.80
N TYR A 280 -4.89 8.84 12.92
CA TYR A 280 -4.33 10.18 13.03
C TYR A 280 -3.17 10.17 14.01
N SER A 281 -2.34 11.19 13.97
CA SER A 281 -1.21 11.33 14.90
C SER A 281 -1.72 11.39 16.35
N ASN A 282 -1.41 10.36 17.12
CA ASN A 282 -1.77 10.24 18.53
C ASN A 282 -0.57 9.66 19.31
N PRO A 283 -0.47 9.88 20.63
CA PRO A 283 0.68 9.45 21.42
C PRO A 283 0.90 7.93 21.47
N ASP A 284 -0.19 7.17 21.36
CA ASP A 284 -0.17 5.71 21.45
C ASP A 284 0.02 5.03 20.09
N ASP A 285 0.05 5.82 19.01
CA ASP A 285 0.16 5.38 17.60
C ASP A 285 -0.89 4.35 17.18
N GLU A 286 -2.07 4.37 17.83
CA GLU A 286 -3.17 3.45 17.61
C GLU A 286 -4.01 3.84 16.39
N ARG A 287 -4.57 2.84 15.73
CA ARG A 287 -5.60 3.04 14.70
C ARG A 287 -6.96 3.29 15.37
N ILE A 288 -7.85 4.03 14.68
CA ILE A 288 -9.20 4.33 15.21
C ILE A 288 -9.98 3.05 15.56
N VAL A 289 -9.76 1.96 14.82
CA VAL A 289 -10.40 0.66 15.10
C VAL A 289 -9.92 0.09 16.43
N ASP A 290 -8.65 0.24 16.76
CA ASP A 290 -8.05 -0.25 18.00
C ASP A 290 -8.55 0.58 19.19
N MET A 291 -8.66 1.91 19.02
CA MET A 291 -9.27 2.81 20.04
C MET A 291 -10.74 2.50 20.34
N THR A 292 -11.42 1.72 19.48
CA THR A 292 -12.85 1.37 19.62
C THR A 292 -13.07 -0.11 19.87
N ASP A 293 -12.08 -0.80 20.45
CA ASP A 293 -12.13 -2.24 20.76
C ASP A 293 -12.55 -3.12 19.57
N GLY A 294 -12.14 -2.75 18.35
CA GLY A 294 -12.46 -3.46 17.12
C GLY A 294 -13.89 -3.24 16.58
N ASN A 295 -14.67 -2.36 17.19
CA ASN A 295 -16.03 -2.06 16.75
C ASN A 295 -16.03 -1.18 15.49
N LYS A 296 -16.20 -1.78 14.32
CA LYS A 296 -16.16 -1.10 13.02
C LYS A 296 -17.14 0.06 12.87
N ARG A 297 -18.34 -0.05 13.47
CA ARG A 297 -19.35 1.03 13.42
C ARG A 297 -18.93 2.23 14.26
N GLN A 298 -18.42 1.99 15.46
CA GLN A 298 -17.92 3.08 16.32
C GLN A 298 -16.66 3.70 15.72
N ALA A 299 -15.78 2.90 15.11
CA ALA A 299 -14.60 3.39 14.40
C ALA A 299 -14.98 4.34 13.25
N LEU A 300 -16.01 4.00 12.47
CA LEU A 300 -16.49 4.87 11.40
C LEU A 300 -17.07 6.19 11.95
N LEU A 301 -17.86 6.14 13.04
CA LEU A 301 -18.40 7.34 13.67
C LEU A 301 -17.27 8.23 14.21
N LYS A 302 -16.27 7.63 14.88
CA LYS A 302 -15.10 8.37 15.37
C LYS A 302 -14.25 8.95 14.26
N SER A 303 -14.14 8.27 13.12
CA SER A 303 -13.49 8.80 11.92
C SER A 303 -14.21 10.06 11.40
N LEU A 304 -15.53 10.01 11.32
CA LEU A 304 -16.33 11.17 10.89
C LEU A 304 -16.26 12.33 11.91
N GLU A 305 -16.32 12.01 13.21
CA GLU A 305 -16.13 12.99 14.29
C GLU A 305 -14.79 13.71 14.14
N TYR A 306 -13.71 12.96 13.94
CA TYR A 306 -12.40 13.55 13.73
C TYR A 306 -12.32 14.43 12.45
N GLU A 307 -13.01 14.06 11.37
CA GLU A 307 -13.08 14.90 10.17
C GLU A 307 -13.84 16.21 10.44
N TYR A 308 -14.88 16.18 11.26
CA TYR A 308 -15.57 17.40 11.70
C TYR A 308 -14.69 18.26 12.60
N ASP A 309 -13.94 17.67 13.52
CA ASP A 309 -12.97 18.39 14.37
C ASP A 309 -11.88 19.08 13.56
N LEU A 310 -11.41 18.43 12.49
CA LEU A 310 -10.47 19.05 11.56
C LEU A 310 -11.07 20.26 10.83
N LEU A 311 -12.31 20.15 10.41
CA LEU A 311 -13.03 21.24 9.73
C LEU A 311 -13.31 22.41 10.69
N GLU A 312 -13.71 22.12 11.94
CA GLU A 312 -13.91 23.13 12.98
C GLU A 312 -12.62 23.85 13.30
N ARG A 313 -11.53 23.12 13.43
CA ARG A 313 -10.19 23.68 13.67
C ARG A 313 -9.72 24.55 12.50
N GLU A 314 -9.95 24.13 11.26
CA GLU A 314 -9.69 24.98 10.10
C GLU A 314 -10.45 26.30 10.22
N HIS A 315 -11.72 26.25 10.60
CA HIS A 315 -12.57 27.43 10.75
C HIS A 315 -12.06 28.37 11.85
N GLU A 316 -11.65 27.83 13.00
CA GLU A 316 -11.05 28.60 14.09
C GLU A 316 -9.76 29.31 13.69
N LEU A 317 -8.94 28.70 12.82
CA LEU A 317 -7.69 29.29 12.35
C LEU A 317 -7.88 30.46 11.39
N TRP A 318 -9.09 30.63 10.82
CA TRP A 318 -9.44 31.77 9.95
C TRP A 318 -9.90 33.02 10.72
N GLU A 319 -10.23 32.89 12.00
CA GLU A 319 -10.74 34.01 12.81
C GLU A 319 -9.64 34.91 13.39
N TYR A 320 -8.35 34.63 13.10
CA TYR A 320 -7.22 35.41 13.58
C TYR A 320 -6.62 36.34 12.52
#